data_bf3340d80361b668cc9c62ef5ad0e377
#
_entry.id   bf3340d80361b668cc9c62ef5ad0e377
#
_cell.length_a   1.000
_cell.length_b   1.000
_cell.length_c   1.000
_cell.angle_alpha   90.00
_cell.angle_beta   90.00
_cell.angle_gamma   90.00
#
_symmetry.space_group_name_H-M   'P 1'
#
loop_
_entity.id
_entity.type
_entity.pdbx_description
1 polymer ?
#
loop_
_entity_poly.entity_id
_entity_poly.type
_entity_poly.pdbx_seq_one_letter_code
_entity_poly.pdbx_strand_id
1 'polypeptide(L)'
;MALTPAQAIDAINGVFGRHAGRRALHAKGSLCRGSFTATPAAAQLTTAPQMQGAAIPATVRFSNGGGDPGHPDWAPDPRGLAVKLYLTDGSRTDIVAVSSPRFPVRTPDAFIELVVAQGAGPASVWKLPRFFARHPEALRALPVLAPTLAAPASYATIPYYGIHAFKWIDAEGMGCYVRYQLRPEVTQRKPAPWQARRLGADYLQPELVARLQRGPVRFTLQLQLAGTGDPTDDPSAAWPRQRKLVTAGTLTITELETERETGDDVLVFDPTRITPGIELSEDPVLQFRRAAYSESVARRMA
;
A
#
# COMPACT_ATOMS: atom_id res chain seq x y z
N MET A 1 21.22 10.15 -15.94
CA MET A 1 20.53 8.95 -16.48
C MET A 1 19.37 8.67 -15.56
N ALA A 2 18.21 8.34 -16.09
CA ALA A 2 17.04 7.95 -15.28
C ALA A 2 17.33 6.65 -14.50
N LEU A 3 16.82 6.54 -13.29
CA LEU A 3 16.93 5.36 -12.44
C LEU A 3 16.31 4.14 -13.12
N THR A 4 17.07 3.05 -13.23
CA THR A 4 16.50 1.77 -13.72
C THR A 4 15.86 0.96 -12.59
N PRO A 5 14.89 0.08 -12.89
CA PRO A 5 14.31 -0.82 -11.90
C PRO A 5 15.34 -1.67 -11.15
N ALA A 6 16.33 -2.20 -11.86
CA ALA A 6 17.43 -2.97 -11.27
C ALA A 6 18.23 -2.14 -10.26
N GLN A 7 18.63 -0.91 -10.64
CA GLN A 7 19.34 0.00 -9.74
C GLN A 7 18.51 0.38 -8.51
N ALA A 8 17.18 0.55 -8.67
CA ALA A 8 16.30 0.82 -7.56
C ALA A 8 16.27 -0.34 -6.56
N ILE A 9 16.12 -1.57 -7.04
CA ILE A 9 16.11 -2.77 -6.18
C ILE A 9 17.50 -3.00 -5.55
N ASP A 10 18.59 -2.75 -6.27
CA ASP A 10 19.96 -2.82 -5.71
C ASP A 10 20.15 -1.83 -4.56
N ALA A 11 19.71 -0.59 -4.74
CA ALA A 11 19.80 0.43 -3.71
C ALA A 11 18.99 0.06 -2.47
N ILE A 12 17.77 -0.46 -2.65
CA ILE A 12 16.91 -0.95 -1.55
C ILE A 12 17.60 -2.12 -0.81
N ASN A 13 18.09 -3.11 -1.55
CA ASN A 13 18.80 -4.26 -0.96
C ASN A 13 20.11 -3.84 -0.27
N GLY A 14 20.77 -2.78 -0.75
CA GLY A 14 21.93 -2.18 -0.11
C GLY A 14 21.63 -1.60 1.27
N VAL A 15 20.39 -1.18 1.51
CA VAL A 15 19.92 -0.63 2.80
C VAL A 15 19.43 -1.73 3.74
N PHE A 16 18.58 -2.62 3.25
CA PHE A 16 17.85 -3.60 4.08
C PHE A 16 18.45 -5.00 4.06
N GLY A 17 19.44 -5.26 3.22
CA GLY A 17 19.93 -6.60 2.95
C GLY A 17 19.10 -7.33 1.88
N ARG A 18 19.67 -8.40 1.32
CA ARG A 18 18.97 -9.32 0.44
C ARG A 18 18.51 -10.54 1.24
N HIS A 19 17.22 -10.77 1.32
CA HIS A 19 16.62 -11.88 2.03
C HIS A 19 15.99 -12.84 1.03
N ALA A 20 16.49 -14.08 0.97
CA ALA A 20 16.02 -15.12 0.02
C ALA A 20 14.49 -15.34 0.17
N GLY A 21 13.78 -15.40 -0.95
CA GLY A 21 12.33 -15.59 -0.98
C GLY A 21 11.51 -14.37 -0.50
N ARG A 22 12.15 -13.29 -0.04
CA ARG A 22 11.45 -12.11 0.50
C ARG A 22 11.43 -10.94 -0.51
N ARG A 23 10.45 -10.06 -0.35
CA ARG A 23 10.34 -8.81 -1.12
C ARG A 23 11.42 -7.82 -0.71
N ALA A 24 11.90 -7.00 -1.64
CA ALA A 24 12.88 -5.93 -1.35
C ALA A 24 12.32 -4.87 -0.38
N LEU A 25 11.02 -4.56 -0.49
CA LEU A 25 10.25 -3.77 0.48
C LEU A 25 9.01 -4.57 0.90
N HIS A 26 8.44 -4.21 2.04
CA HIS A 26 7.33 -4.96 2.63
C HIS A 26 7.68 -6.45 2.87
N ALA A 27 8.91 -6.73 3.30
CA ALA A 27 9.41 -8.10 3.45
C ALA A 27 8.67 -8.87 4.53
N LYS A 28 8.37 -8.25 5.68
CA LYS A 28 7.61 -8.83 6.79
C LYS A 28 6.11 -8.60 6.57
N GLY A 29 5.30 -9.66 6.63
CA GLY A 29 3.86 -9.54 6.47
C GLY A 29 3.12 -10.86 6.61
N SER A 30 1.78 -10.79 6.50
CA SER A 30 0.88 -11.93 6.65
C SER A 30 -0.14 -11.94 5.52
N LEU A 31 -0.35 -13.10 4.91
CA LEU A 31 -1.42 -13.33 3.93
C LEU A 31 -2.70 -13.77 4.61
N CYS A 32 -3.82 -13.32 4.06
CA CYS A 32 -5.17 -13.65 4.51
C CYS A 32 -6.06 -13.96 3.31
N ARG A 33 -7.09 -14.77 3.52
CA ARG A 33 -8.20 -14.96 2.59
C ARG A 33 -9.37 -14.06 2.97
N GLY A 34 -10.14 -13.69 1.96
CA GLY A 34 -11.33 -12.87 2.16
C GLY A 34 -12.13 -12.72 0.88
N SER A 35 -13.01 -11.72 0.89
CA SER A 35 -13.80 -11.34 -0.27
C SER A 35 -14.00 -9.83 -0.32
N PHE A 36 -14.29 -9.33 -1.52
CA PHE A 36 -14.67 -7.95 -1.74
C PHE A 36 -16.05 -7.90 -2.39
N THR A 37 -16.90 -7.01 -1.90
CA THR A 37 -18.23 -6.75 -2.47
C THR A 37 -18.38 -5.27 -2.70
N ALA A 38 -18.60 -4.88 -3.96
CA ALA A 38 -18.82 -3.49 -4.35
C ALA A 38 -20.24 -3.02 -4.03
N THR A 39 -20.39 -1.71 -3.86
CA THR A 39 -21.70 -1.06 -3.71
C THR A 39 -22.31 -0.67 -5.07
N PRO A 40 -23.62 -0.45 -5.15
CA PRO A 40 -24.23 0.12 -6.37
C PRO A 40 -23.64 1.49 -6.76
N ALA A 41 -23.19 2.27 -5.79
CA ALA A 41 -22.54 3.57 -6.06
C ALA A 41 -21.19 3.44 -6.78
N ALA A 42 -20.47 2.33 -6.58
CA ALA A 42 -19.25 2.06 -7.34
C ALA A 42 -19.55 1.72 -8.80
N ALA A 43 -20.58 0.91 -9.06
CA ALA A 43 -21.00 0.52 -10.40
C ALA A 43 -21.44 1.71 -11.27
N GLN A 44 -21.91 2.79 -10.65
CA GLN A 44 -22.24 4.04 -11.35
C GLN A 44 -20.99 4.85 -11.77
N LEU A 45 -19.83 4.57 -11.22
CA LEU A 45 -18.60 5.32 -11.48
C LEU A 45 -17.66 4.59 -12.44
N THR A 46 -17.87 3.29 -12.68
CA THR A 46 -16.99 2.50 -13.53
C THR A 46 -17.66 1.24 -14.04
N THR A 47 -17.29 0.83 -15.26
CA THR A 47 -17.67 -0.47 -15.84
C THR A 47 -16.78 -1.63 -15.37
N ALA A 48 -15.80 -1.38 -14.52
CA ALA A 48 -14.85 -2.40 -14.05
C ALA A 48 -15.59 -3.58 -13.39
N PRO A 49 -15.33 -4.84 -13.81
CA PRO A 49 -16.12 -6.02 -13.41
C PRO A 49 -16.11 -6.25 -11.89
N GLN A 50 -15.01 -5.96 -11.21
CA GLN A 50 -14.92 -6.09 -9.74
C GLN A 50 -15.77 -5.05 -8.98
N MET A 51 -16.32 -4.07 -9.65
CA MET A 51 -17.14 -2.99 -9.06
C MET A 51 -18.64 -3.14 -9.36
N GLN A 52 -19.10 -4.31 -9.86
CA GLN A 52 -20.48 -4.56 -10.27
C GLN A 52 -21.33 -5.28 -9.20
N GLY A 53 -20.89 -5.34 -7.95
CA GLY A 53 -21.68 -5.78 -6.79
C GLY A 53 -21.58 -7.28 -6.45
N ALA A 54 -21.08 -8.13 -7.32
CA ALA A 54 -20.83 -9.52 -6.99
C ALA A 54 -19.72 -9.66 -5.94
N ALA A 55 -19.88 -10.61 -5.03
CA ALA A 55 -18.80 -10.95 -4.09
C ALA A 55 -17.65 -11.65 -4.82
N ILE A 56 -16.45 -11.11 -4.71
CA ILE A 56 -15.25 -11.58 -5.42
C ILE A 56 -14.24 -12.10 -4.39
N PRO A 57 -13.70 -13.32 -4.57
CA PRO A 57 -12.65 -13.84 -3.72
C PRO A 57 -11.42 -12.93 -3.72
N ALA A 58 -10.79 -12.80 -2.56
CA ALA A 58 -9.63 -11.94 -2.38
C ALA A 58 -8.53 -12.61 -1.58
N THR A 59 -7.28 -12.38 -1.98
CA THR A 59 -6.12 -12.55 -1.11
C THR A 59 -5.68 -11.17 -0.62
N VAL A 60 -5.51 -11.04 0.69
CA VAL A 60 -5.13 -9.80 1.34
C VAL A 60 -3.77 -9.98 2.00
N ARG A 61 -2.87 -9.00 1.86
CA ARG A 61 -1.59 -9.03 2.55
C ARG A 61 -1.41 -7.77 3.39
N PHE A 62 -1.26 -7.96 4.68
CA PHE A 62 -0.74 -6.94 5.59
C PHE A 62 0.79 -7.03 5.65
N SER A 63 1.46 -5.89 5.87
CA SER A 63 2.92 -5.88 5.95
C SER A 63 3.46 -4.66 6.68
N ASN A 64 4.69 -4.78 7.19
CA ASN A 64 5.54 -3.65 7.51
C ASN A 64 6.15 -3.08 6.22
N GLY A 65 6.55 -1.80 6.20
CA GLY A 65 7.02 -1.13 4.98
C GLY A 65 8.45 -1.46 4.58
N GLY A 66 9.31 -1.74 5.57
CA GLY A 66 10.73 -2.00 5.36
C GLY A 66 11.04 -3.30 4.63
N GLY A 67 12.28 -3.42 4.15
CA GLY A 67 12.81 -4.60 3.46
C GLY A 67 13.47 -5.65 4.39
N ASP A 68 13.65 -5.34 5.67
CA ASP A 68 14.18 -6.26 6.66
C ASP A 68 13.05 -7.05 7.33
N PRO A 69 12.96 -8.39 7.13
CA PRO A 69 11.93 -9.22 7.77
C PRO A 69 12.11 -9.33 9.30
N GLY A 70 13.28 -9.03 9.83
CA GLY A 70 13.57 -8.99 11.28
C GLY A 70 13.22 -7.66 11.94
N HIS A 71 12.79 -6.64 11.18
CA HIS A 71 12.47 -5.33 11.75
C HIS A 71 11.30 -5.42 12.73
N PRO A 72 11.46 -4.92 13.98
CA PRO A 72 10.43 -5.08 15.00
C PRO A 72 9.15 -4.32 14.68
N ASP A 73 7.99 -4.91 14.97
CA ASP A 73 6.67 -4.30 14.74
C ASP A 73 6.44 -3.00 15.54
N TRP A 74 7.13 -2.84 16.67
CA TRP A 74 7.06 -1.63 17.48
C TRP A 74 7.91 -0.47 16.94
N ALA A 75 8.82 -0.73 16.01
CA ALA A 75 9.64 0.32 15.41
C ALA A 75 8.83 1.19 14.43
N PRO A 76 9.19 2.49 14.28
CA PRO A 76 8.53 3.38 13.33
C PRO A 76 8.67 2.86 11.90
N ASP A 77 7.54 2.56 11.26
CA ASP A 77 7.50 2.06 9.89
C ASP A 77 6.08 2.24 9.32
N PRO A 78 5.90 2.58 8.03
CA PRO A 78 4.58 2.54 7.42
C PRO A 78 4.06 1.10 7.35
N ARG A 79 2.73 0.94 7.38
CA ARG A 79 2.11 -0.37 7.21
C ARG A 79 1.47 -0.46 5.84
N GLY A 80 1.55 -1.64 5.23
CA GLY A 80 0.96 -1.93 3.92
C GLY A 80 -0.27 -2.81 4.04
N LEU A 81 -1.23 -2.57 3.15
CA LEU A 81 -2.36 -3.44 2.86
C LEU A 81 -2.46 -3.59 1.35
N ALA A 82 -2.35 -4.82 0.86
CA ALA A 82 -2.51 -5.14 -0.55
C ALA A 82 -3.62 -6.17 -0.71
N VAL A 83 -4.47 -5.99 -1.72
CA VAL A 83 -5.62 -6.84 -2.02
C VAL A 83 -5.50 -7.30 -3.45
N LYS A 84 -5.58 -8.60 -3.69
CA LYS A 84 -5.73 -9.22 -5.00
C LYS A 84 -7.13 -9.76 -5.13
N LEU A 85 -7.84 -9.35 -6.16
CA LEU A 85 -9.18 -9.80 -6.51
C LEU A 85 -9.11 -10.79 -7.67
N TYR A 86 -9.86 -11.89 -7.58
CA TYR A 86 -9.91 -12.96 -8.56
C TYR A 86 -11.26 -12.92 -9.27
N LEU A 87 -11.27 -12.52 -10.54
CA LEU A 87 -12.49 -12.39 -11.31
C LEU A 87 -12.93 -13.72 -11.92
N THR A 88 -14.20 -13.82 -12.28
CA THR A 88 -14.81 -15.05 -12.83
C THR A 88 -14.27 -15.44 -14.19
N ASP A 89 -13.75 -14.50 -14.97
CA ASP A 89 -13.08 -14.74 -16.25
C ASP A 89 -11.61 -15.22 -16.12
N GLY A 90 -11.15 -15.42 -14.86
CA GLY A 90 -9.77 -15.80 -14.56
C GLY A 90 -8.79 -14.62 -14.49
N SER A 91 -9.21 -13.42 -14.83
CA SER A 91 -8.38 -12.22 -14.68
C SER A 91 -8.23 -11.83 -13.21
N ARG A 92 -7.26 -10.99 -12.93
CA ARG A 92 -6.94 -10.54 -11.55
C ARG A 92 -6.69 -9.04 -11.56
N THR A 93 -7.04 -8.36 -10.48
CA THR A 93 -6.70 -6.95 -10.27
C THR A 93 -6.24 -6.72 -8.85
N ASP A 94 -5.44 -5.67 -8.64
CA ASP A 94 -4.82 -5.43 -7.34
C ASP A 94 -5.13 -4.02 -6.82
N ILE A 95 -5.39 -3.92 -5.50
CA ILE A 95 -5.41 -2.65 -4.77
C ILE A 95 -4.21 -2.65 -3.83
N VAL A 96 -3.36 -1.65 -3.91
CA VAL A 96 -2.20 -1.49 -3.02
C VAL A 96 -2.32 -0.19 -2.25
N ALA A 97 -2.24 -0.29 -0.93
CA ALA A 97 -2.43 0.82 -0.02
C ALA A 97 -1.40 0.80 1.12
N VAL A 98 -1.13 1.96 1.69
CA VAL A 98 -0.23 2.14 2.83
C VAL A 98 -0.92 2.97 3.92
N SER A 99 -0.42 2.89 5.15
CA SER A 99 -0.98 3.64 6.29
C SER A 99 -0.79 5.16 6.18
N SER A 100 -0.04 5.63 5.21
CA SER A 100 0.21 7.06 4.94
C SER A 100 -0.73 7.58 3.86
N PRO A 101 -1.37 8.75 4.05
CA PRO A 101 -2.37 9.28 3.10
C PRO A 101 -1.76 9.86 1.82
N ARG A 102 -0.45 9.93 1.72
CA ARG A 102 0.31 10.37 0.53
C ARG A 102 1.71 9.79 0.54
N PHE A 103 2.34 9.78 -0.63
CA PHE A 103 3.73 9.39 -0.76
C PHE A 103 4.67 10.51 -0.27
N PRO A 104 5.88 10.21 0.22
CA PRO A 104 6.77 11.26 0.73
C PRO A 104 7.36 12.15 -0.36
N VAL A 105 7.44 11.66 -1.60
CA VAL A 105 8.09 12.34 -2.74
C VAL A 105 7.33 12.13 -4.03
N ARG A 106 7.66 12.92 -5.06
CA ARG A 106 6.96 12.92 -6.34
C ARG A 106 7.51 11.89 -7.34
N THR A 107 8.79 11.50 -7.24
CA THR A 107 9.46 10.66 -8.25
C THR A 107 10.10 9.41 -7.66
N PRO A 108 10.28 8.34 -8.47
CA PRO A 108 11.01 7.13 -8.04
C PRO A 108 12.45 7.42 -7.59
N ASP A 109 13.16 8.29 -8.30
CA ASP A 109 14.55 8.66 -7.97
C ASP A 109 14.63 9.29 -6.57
N ALA A 110 13.74 10.25 -6.27
CA ALA A 110 13.66 10.88 -4.96
C ALA A 110 13.28 9.87 -3.86
N PHE A 111 12.45 8.88 -4.17
CA PHE A 111 12.11 7.83 -3.22
C PHE A 111 13.33 6.96 -2.88
N ILE A 112 14.09 6.54 -3.87
CA ILE A 112 15.31 5.75 -3.64
C ILE A 112 16.36 6.58 -2.90
N GLU A 113 16.50 7.87 -3.24
CA GLU A 113 17.37 8.77 -2.47
C GLU A 113 16.97 8.86 -1.00
N LEU A 114 15.66 8.96 -0.70
CA LEU A 114 15.14 8.95 0.67
C LEU A 114 15.48 7.65 1.40
N VAL A 115 15.23 6.50 0.77
CA VAL A 115 15.52 5.17 1.35
C VAL A 115 17.00 5.05 1.68
N VAL A 116 17.89 5.44 0.76
CA VAL A 116 19.34 5.40 0.96
C VAL A 116 19.79 6.40 2.05
N ALA A 117 19.16 7.58 2.13
CA ALA A 117 19.47 8.55 3.16
C ALA A 117 19.05 8.08 4.56
N GLN A 118 17.89 7.42 4.69
CA GLN A 118 17.41 6.83 5.94
C GLN A 118 18.25 5.63 6.38
N GLY A 119 18.64 4.77 5.44
CA GLY A 119 19.43 3.56 5.71
C GLY A 119 20.92 3.80 5.92
N ALA A 120 21.39 5.04 5.88
CA ALA A 120 22.81 5.37 5.93
C ALA A 120 23.46 5.26 7.34
N GLY A 121 22.73 4.74 8.33
CA GLY A 121 23.23 4.66 9.71
C GLY A 121 23.66 6.02 10.25
N PRO A 122 24.88 6.18 10.85
CA PRO A 122 25.33 7.47 11.37
C PRO A 122 25.38 8.58 10.31
N ALA A 123 25.60 8.25 9.04
CA ALA A 123 25.64 9.24 7.97
C ALA A 123 24.25 9.81 7.61
N SER A 124 23.16 9.24 8.13
CA SER A 124 21.81 9.80 7.97
C SER A 124 21.69 11.22 8.48
N VAL A 125 22.48 11.58 9.52
CA VAL A 125 22.57 12.94 10.10
C VAL A 125 22.91 14.00 9.04
N TRP A 126 23.69 13.65 8.04
CA TRP A 126 24.09 14.55 6.96
C TRP A 126 23.24 14.35 5.68
N LYS A 127 22.85 13.12 5.40
CA LYS A 127 22.12 12.79 4.17
C LYS A 127 20.67 13.24 4.22
N LEU A 128 19.98 13.12 5.36
CA LEU A 128 18.58 13.53 5.47
C LEU A 128 18.39 15.05 5.33
N PRO A 129 19.15 15.94 6.03
CA PRO A 129 19.03 17.38 5.79
C PRO A 129 19.29 17.78 4.33
N ARG A 130 20.32 17.18 3.69
CA ARG A 130 20.61 17.42 2.29
C ARG A 130 19.49 16.96 1.35
N PHE A 131 18.88 15.81 1.66
CA PHE A 131 17.70 15.32 0.95
C PHE A 131 16.53 16.30 1.07
N PHE A 132 16.16 16.73 2.28
CA PHE A 132 15.05 17.66 2.49
C PHE A 132 15.29 19.04 1.86
N ALA A 133 16.55 19.50 1.79
CA ALA A 133 16.89 20.73 1.08
C ALA A 133 16.60 20.64 -0.44
N ARG A 134 16.73 19.44 -1.03
CA ARG A 134 16.44 19.20 -2.45
C ARG A 134 14.99 18.81 -2.72
N HIS A 135 14.30 18.27 -1.70
CA HIS A 135 12.92 17.76 -1.79
C HIS A 135 12.04 18.43 -0.73
N PRO A 136 11.72 19.75 -0.89
CA PRO A 136 10.93 20.48 0.10
C PRO A 136 9.49 19.94 0.25
N GLU A 137 8.97 19.25 -0.78
CA GLU A 137 7.69 18.54 -0.71
C GLU A 137 7.71 17.44 0.36
N ALA A 138 8.82 16.70 0.49
CA ALA A 138 8.98 15.68 1.51
C ALA A 138 8.97 16.29 2.91
N LEU A 139 9.64 17.42 3.10
CA LEU A 139 9.64 18.15 4.38
C LEU A 139 8.22 18.62 4.75
N ARG A 140 7.47 19.18 3.79
CA ARG A 140 6.07 19.60 3.97
C ARG A 140 5.13 18.42 4.27
N ALA A 141 5.50 17.21 3.84
CA ALA A 141 4.73 16.00 4.10
C ALA A 141 4.92 15.46 5.54
N LEU A 142 6.04 15.75 6.20
CA LEU A 142 6.41 15.17 7.51
C LEU A 142 5.32 15.29 8.59
N PRO A 143 4.63 16.43 8.79
CA PRO A 143 3.59 16.53 9.84
C PRO A 143 2.44 15.54 9.64
N VAL A 144 2.18 15.12 8.40
CA VAL A 144 1.12 14.16 8.06
C VAL A 144 1.66 12.72 8.06
N LEU A 145 2.91 12.53 7.66
CA LEU A 145 3.52 11.20 7.53
C LEU A 145 4.05 10.66 8.86
N ALA A 146 4.72 11.49 9.64
CA ALA A 146 5.37 11.05 10.90
C ALA A 146 4.41 10.35 11.87
N PRO A 147 3.18 10.82 12.11
CA PRO A 147 2.23 10.11 12.97
C PRO A 147 1.80 8.74 12.42
N THR A 148 1.92 8.51 11.10
CA THR A 148 1.53 7.23 10.48
C THR A 148 2.59 6.13 10.65
N LEU A 149 3.82 6.52 10.99
CA LEU A 149 4.92 5.57 11.25
C LEU A 149 4.83 4.93 12.64
N ALA A 150 4.04 5.51 13.55
CA ALA A 150 3.89 4.96 14.90
C ALA A 150 3.27 3.55 14.85
N ALA A 151 3.79 2.66 15.67
CA ALA A 151 3.33 1.28 15.79
C ALA A 151 1.82 1.22 16.06
N PRO A 152 1.02 0.48 15.27
CA PRO A 152 -0.41 0.33 15.51
C PRO A 152 -0.67 -0.75 16.56
N ALA A 153 -1.85 -0.75 17.16
CA ALA A 153 -2.29 -1.86 18.00
C ALA A 153 -2.54 -3.14 17.19
N SER A 154 -2.96 -3.00 15.93
CA SER A 154 -3.25 -4.06 14.97
C SER A 154 -3.16 -3.54 13.54
N TYR A 155 -2.82 -4.40 12.59
CA TYR A 155 -3.02 -4.13 11.16
C TYR A 155 -4.49 -3.83 10.82
N ALA A 156 -5.42 -4.47 11.52
CA ALA A 156 -6.85 -4.40 11.26
C ALA A 156 -7.54 -3.12 11.78
N THR A 157 -6.84 -2.24 12.49
CA THR A 157 -7.46 -1.11 13.21
C THR A 157 -6.98 0.27 12.75
N ILE A 158 -6.21 0.32 11.68
CA ILE A 158 -5.70 1.57 11.09
C ILE A 158 -6.20 1.73 9.65
N PRO A 159 -6.37 2.97 9.17
CA PRO A 159 -6.72 3.23 7.78
C PRO A 159 -5.51 3.00 6.86
N TYR A 160 -5.83 2.61 5.60
CA TYR A 160 -4.85 2.52 4.52
C TYR A 160 -5.30 3.34 3.33
N TYR A 161 -4.35 3.88 2.59
CA TYR A 161 -4.58 4.81 1.49
C TYR A 161 -3.86 4.32 0.24
N GLY A 162 -4.60 4.22 -0.87
CA GLY A 162 -4.03 4.12 -2.20
C GLY A 162 -3.54 5.50 -2.61
N ILE A 163 -2.22 5.67 -2.58
CA ILE A 163 -1.58 6.99 -2.78
C ILE A 163 -1.67 7.48 -4.23
N HIS A 164 -1.87 6.57 -5.18
CA HIS A 164 -2.01 6.88 -6.60
C HIS A 164 -3.44 7.24 -6.97
N ALA A 165 -3.59 8.07 -7.99
CA ALA A 165 -4.88 8.32 -8.63
C ALA A 165 -5.10 7.31 -9.77
N PHE A 166 -6.37 6.89 -9.92
CA PHE A 166 -6.83 6.06 -11.03
C PHE A 166 -8.01 6.77 -11.69
N LYS A 167 -8.11 6.68 -13.01
CA LYS A 167 -9.26 7.21 -13.73
C LYS A 167 -10.29 6.11 -13.91
N TRP A 168 -11.46 6.28 -13.34
CA TRP A 168 -12.60 5.38 -13.47
C TRP A 168 -13.48 5.87 -14.60
N ILE A 169 -13.92 4.94 -15.44
CA ILE A 169 -14.74 5.20 -16.63
C ILE A 169 -16.10 4.54 -16.44
N ASP A 170 -17.16 5.32 -16.45
CA ASP A 170 -18.53 4.85 -16.35
C ASP A 170 -19.08 4.26 -17.65
N ALA A 171 -20.36 3.87 -17.65
CA ALA A 171 -21.02 3.27 -18.79
C ALA A 171 -21.22 4.24 -19.98
N GLU A 172 -21.26 5.53 -19.70
CA GLU A 172 -21.36 6.61 -20.69
C GLU A 172 -19.99 7.04 -21.25
N GLY A 173 -18.89 6.43 -20.76
CA GLY A 173 -17.53 6.75 -21.14
C GLY A 173 -16.97 8.01 -20.42
N MET A 174 -17.68 8.52 -19.42
CA MET A 174 -17.20 9.66 -18.65
C MET A 174 -16.18 9.21 -17.62
N GLY A 175 -15.07 9.94 -17.52
CA GLY A 175 -13.97 9.61 -16.62
C GLY A 175 -13.93 10.49 -15.39
N CYS A 176 -13.70 9.89 -14.21
CA CYS A 176 -13.37 10.63 -13.00
C CYS A 176 -12.12 10.03 -12.33
N TYR A 177 -11.24 10.91 -11.83
CA TYR A 177 -10.09 10.43 -11.05
C TYR A 177 -10.48 10.18 -9.60
N VAL A 178 -9.97 9.07 -9.04
CA VAL A 178 -10.24 8.65 -7.67
C VAL A 178 -8.95 8.23 -6.96
N ARG A 179 -8.92 8.42 -5.64
CA ARG A 179 -7.94 7.78 -4.73
C ARG A 179 -8.65 6.87 -3.75
N TYR A 180 -8.06 5.71 -3.51
CA TYR A 180 -8.62 4.68 -2.63
C TYR A 180 -8.31 4.96 -1.16
N GLN A 181 -9.27 4.69 -0.28
CA GLN A 181 -9.09 4.70 1.16
C GLN A 181 -9.76 3.45 1.73
N LEU A 182 -9.00 2.60 2.40
CA LEU A 182 -9.52 1.44 3.11
C LEU A 182 -9.66 1.81 4.59
N ARG A 183 -10.90 1.97 5.04
CA ARG A 183 -11.24 2.37 6.40
C ARG A 183 -11.62 1.14 7.22
N PRO A 184 -10.94 0.85 8.34
CA PRO A 184 -11.29 -0.27 9.18
C PRO A 184 -12.67 -0.04 9.83
N GLU A 185 -13.46 -1.11 9.98
CA GLU A 185 -14.73 -1.07 10.71
C GLU A 185 -14.51 -0.72 12.20
N VAL A 186 -13.41 -1.22 12.76
CA VAL A 186 -13.02 -0.96 14.15
C VAL A 186 -11.71 -0.18 14.17
N THR A 187 -11.73 0.98 14.82
CA THR A 187 -10.51 1.75 15.08
C THR A 187 -10.04 1.51 16.52
N GLN A 188 -8.73 1.53 16.71
CA GLN A 188 -8.14 1.36 18.03
C GLN A 188 -7.03 2.40 18.24
N ARG A 189 -6.94 2.93 19.45
CA ARG A 189 -5.86 3.86 19.80
C ARG A 189 -4.50 3.16 19.68
N LYS A 190 -3.55 3.85 19.08
CA LYS A 190 -2.17 3.36 18.99
C LYS A 190 -1.57 3.24 20.39
N PRO A 191 -0.83 2.17 20.69
CA PRO A 191 -0.10 2.06 21.93
C PRO A 191 0.99 3.14 22.03
N ALA A 192 1.31 3.58 23.25
CA ALA A 192 2.50 4.39 23.43
C ALA A 192 3.77 3.60 23.08
N PRO A 193 4.88 4.24 22.67
CA PRO A 193 6.07 3.53 22.20
C PRO A 193 6.62 2.48 23.18
N TRP A 194 6.58 2.76 24.47
CA TRP A 194 7.00 1.82 25.52
C TRP A 194 6.02 0.64 25.69
N GLN A 195 4.73 0.85 25.45
CA GLN A 195 3.73 -0.22 25.45
C GLN A 195 3.93 -1.12 24.23
N ALA A 196 4.13 -0.54 23.04
CA ALA A 196 4.38 -1.29 21.82
C ALA A 196 5.62 -2.21 21.96
N ARG A 197 6.71 -1.73 22.56
CA ARG A 197 7.91 -2.55 22.83
C ARG A 197 7.63 -3.76 23.73
N ARG A 198 6.70 -3.63 24.69
CA ARG A 198 6.31 -4.73 25.58
C ARG A 198 5.47 -5.82 24.89
N LEU A 199 4.86 -5.51 23.75
CA LEU A 199 4.11 -6.51 22.96
C LEU A 199 5.04 -7.49 22.23
N GLY A 200 6.33 -7.19 22.12
CA GLY A 200 7.31 -8.02 21.43
C GLY A 200 7.63 -7.52 20.03
N ALA A 201 8.62 -8.15 19.39
CA ALA A 201 9.08 -7.75 18.07
C ALA A 201 8.11 -8.13 16.93
N ASP A 202 7.28 -9.16 17.14
CA ASP A 202 6.45 -9.78 16.10
C ASP A 202 4.97 -9.84 16.51
N TYR A 203 4.47 -8.85 17.26
CA TYR A 203 3.14 -8.94 17.87
C TYR A 203 1.98 -8.77 16.88
N LEU A 204 2.19 -8.14 15.73
CA LEU A 204 1.11 -7.82 14.80
C LEU A 204 0.48 -9.05 14.14
N GLN A 205 1.28 -10.07 13.85
CA GLN A 205 0.76 -11.31 13.27
C GLN A 205 -0.05 -12.14 14.28
N PRO A 206 0.43 -12.45 15.50
CA PRO A 206 -0.39 -13.11 16.52
C PRO A 206 -1.66 -12.33 16.89
N GLU A 207 -1.60 -11.01 16.93
CA GLU A 207 -2.79 -10.17 17.15
C GLU A 207 -3.82 -10.35 16.04
N LEU A 208 -3.37 -10.33 14.78
CA LEU A 208 -4.24 -10.55 13.63
C LEU A 208 -4.90 -11.94 13.65
N VAL A 209 -4.14 -12.98 13.98
CA VAL A 209 -4.67 -14.35 14.18
C VAL A 209 -5.75 -14.37 15.24
N ALA A 210 -5.45 -13.85 16.44
CA ALA A 210 -6.40 -13.81 17.55
C ALA A 210 -7.65 -12.98 17.22
N ARG A 211 -7.52 -11.96 16.39
CA ARG A 211 -8.65 -11.15 15.92
C ARG A 211 -9.54 -11.93 14.95
N LEU A 212 -8.95 -12.60 13.96
CA LEU A 212 -9.70 -13.42 12.99
C LEU A 212 -10.43 -14.60 13.64
N GLN A 213 -9.87 -15.18 14.71
CA GLN A 213 -10.56 -16.20 15.51
C GLN A 213 -11.83 -15.69 16.20
N ARG A 214 -11.94 -14.38 16.47
CA ARG A 214 -13.12 -13.75 17.08
C ARG A 214 -14.16 -13.34 16.04
N GLY A 215 -13.80 -13.28 14.78
CA GLY A 215 -14.68 -12.94 13.68
C GLY A 215 -13.96 -12.24 12.54
N PRO A 216 -14.66 -12.00 11.43
CA PRO A 216 -14.05 -11.38 10.25
C PRO A 216 -13.62 -9.94 10.52
N VAL A 217 -12.51 -9.55 9.90
CA VAL A 217 -12.02 -8.17 9.85
C VAL A 217 -12.57 -7.49 8.59
N ARG A 218 -13.13 -6.29 8.74
CA ARG A 218 -13.73 -5.57 7.61
C ARG A 218 -13.11 -4.20 7.42
N PHE A 219 -12.99 -3.84 6.14
CA PHE A 219 -12.63 -2.50 5.70
C PHE A 219 -13.64 -1.99 4.68
N THR A 220 -14.07 -0.76 4.85
CA THR A 220 -14.83 -0.05 3.83
C THR A 220 -13.87 0.57 2.83
N LEU A 221 -14.03 0.25 1.54
CA LEU A 221 -13.36 0.96 0.45
C LEU A 221 -14.12 2.26 0.18
N GLN A 222 -13.47 3.38 0.43
CA GLN A 222 -13.95 4.71 0.08
C GLN A 222 -13.11 5.27 -1.07
N LEU A 223 -13.77 5.98 -1.98
CA LEU A 223 -13.17 6.72 -3.08
C LEU A 223 -13.22 8.20 -2.75
N GLN A 224 -12.08 8.85 -2.73
CA GLN A 224 -12.03 10.31 -2.80
C GLN A 224 -12.05 10.71 -4.26
N LEU A 225 -13.06 11.47 -4.69
CA LEU A 225 -13.19 11.94 -6.07
C LEU A 225 -12.39 13.21 -6.26
N ALA A 226 -11.61 13.29 -7.34
CA ALA A 226 -10.91 14.50 -7.72
C ALA A 226 -11.87 15.61 -8.12
N GLY A 227 -11.50 16.83 -7.81
CA GLY A 227 -12.11 18.04 -8.38
C GLY A 227 -11.22 18.66 -9.44
N THR A 228 -11.75 19.66 -10.14
CA THR A 228 -10.98 20.43 -11.12
C THR A 228 -9.70 20.99 -10.51
N GLY A 229 -8.57 20.74 -11.16
CA GLY A 229 -7.24 21.21 -10.75
C GLY A 229 -6.55 20.37 -9.68
N ASP A 230 -7.14 19.27 -9.20
CA ASP A 230 -6.43 18.37 -8.29
C ASP A 230 -5.31 17.63 -9.06
N PRO A 231 -4.10 17.53 -8.49
CA PRO A 231 -2.99 16.80 -9.13
C PRO A 231 -3.26 15.30 -9.11
N THR A 232 -3.36 14.72 -10.31
CA THR A 232 -3.61 13.27 -10.50
C THR A 232 -2.34 12.49 -10.82
N ASP A 233 -1.26 13.19 -11.11
CA ASP A 233 0.08 12.70 -11.49
C ASP A 233 1.11 12.82 -10.35
N ASP A 234 0.72 13.34 -9.19
CA ASP A 234 1.61 13.56 -8.06
C ASP A 234 1.12 12.82 -6.80
N PRO A 235 1.73 11.68 -6.42
CA PRO A 235 1.32 10.90 -5.25
C PRO A 235 1.70 11.57 -3.92
N SER A 236 2.57 12.59 -3.95
CA SER A 236 2.96 13.36 -2.77
C SER A 236 1.99 14.51 -2.46
N ALA A 237 1.21 14.94 -3.45
CA ALA A 237 0.23 15.99 -3.28
C ALA A 237 -1.03 15.50 -2.57
N ALA A 238 -1.50 16.27 -1.60
CA ALA A 238 -2.78 16.00 -0.95
C ALA A 238 -3.93 16.62 -1.75
N TRP A 239 -5.04 15.88 -1.90
CA TRP A 239 -6.29 16.46 -2.35
C TRP A 239 -7.02 17.13 -1.18
N PRO A 240 -7.82 18.16 -1.42
CA PRO A 240 -8.60 18.83 -0.39
C PRO A 240 -9.48 17.85 0.40
N ARG A 241 -9.54 18.00 1.72
CA ARG A 241 -10.28 17.09 2.60
C ARG A 241 -11.79 17.10 2.36
N GLN A 242 -12.32 18.20 1.83
CA GLN A 242 -13.74 18.38 1.50
C GLN A 242 -14.16 17.71 0.19
N ARG A 243 -13.24 17.08 -0.54
CA ARG A 243 -13.60 16.32 -1.74
C ARG A 243 -14.60 15.22 -1.41
N LYS A 244 -15.54 15.00 -2.34
CA LYS A 244 -16.59 13.98 -2.18
C LYS A 244 -15.96 12.61 -1.91
N LEU A 245 -16.46 11.93 -0.88
CA LEU A 245 -16.15 10.55 -0.58
C LEU A 245 -17.35 9.68 -0.99
N VAL A 246 -17.08 8.60 -1.72
CA VAL A 246 -18.08 7.60 -2.13
C VAL A 246 -17.67 6.26 -1.53
N THR A 247 -18.60 5.59 -0.85
CA THR A 247 -18.39 4.22 -0.39
C THR A 247 -18.51 3.28 -1.60
N ALA A 248 -17.41 2.62 -1.94
CA ALA A 248 -17.32 1.78 -3.14
C ALA A 248 -17.47 0.28 -2.84
N GLY A 249 -17.24 -0.16 -1.62
CA GLY A 249 -17.37 -1.57 -1.29
C GLY A 249 -16.88 -1.92 0.11
N THR A 250 -16.99 -3.21 0.43
CA THR A 250 -16.51 -3.79 1.69
C THR A 250 -15.55 -4.93 1.38
N LEU A 251 -14.35 -4.84 1.95
CA LEU A 251 -13.38 -5.92 2.01
C LEU A 251 -13.60 -6.68 3.33
N THR A 252 -13.92 -7.97 3.24
CA THR A 252 -14.10 -8.87 4.39
C THR A 252 -12.97 -9.90 4.40
N ILE A 253 -12.23 -9.97 5.50
CA ILE A 253 -11.09 -10.86 5.70
C ILE A 253 -11.51 -11.88 6.75
N THR A 254 -11.39 -13.17 6.43
CA THR A 254 -11.96 -14.26 7.22
C THR A 254 -10.93 -15.14 7.92
N GLU A 255 -9.77 -15.36 7.31
CA GLU A 255 -8.77 -16.28 7.83
C GLU A 255 -7.36 -15.92 7.38
N LEU A 256 -6.36 -16.40 8.13
CA LEU A 256 -4.95 -16.33 7.73
C LEU A 256 -4.68 -17.37 6.64
N GLU A 257 -3.84 -17.01 5.67
CA GLU A 257 -3.32 -17.94 4.68
C GLU A 257 -1.83 -18.17 4.93
N THR A 258 -1.43 -19.39 5.25
CA THR A 258 -0.05 -19.73 5.58
C THR A 258 0.71 -20.38 4.42
N GLU A 259 0.01 -21.00 3.48
CA GLU A 259 0.63 -21.86 2.46
C GLU A 259 1.28 -21.08 1.30
N ARG A 260 0.77 -19.91 0.94
CA ARG A 260 1.19 -19.14 -0.25
C ARG A 260 2.35 -18.18 -0.06
N GLU A 261 2.81 -17.94 1.17
CA GLU A 261 3.96 -17.03 1.36
C GLU A 261 5.30 -17.69 1.03
N THR A 262 5.34 -19.02 1.03
CA THR A 262 6.57 -19.84 0.86
C THR A 262 6.51 -20.82 -0.30
N GLY A 263 5.40 -20.89 -1.07
CA GLY A 263 5.23 -21.82 -2.18
C GLY A 263 5.76 -21.30 -3.52
N ASP A 264 5.73 -22.16 -4.53
CA ASP A 264 6.22 -21.89 -5.89
C ASP A 264 5.42 -20.81 -6.64
N ASP A 265 4.20 -20.46 -6.19
CA ASP A 265 3.39 -19.38 -6.76
C ASP A 265 3.77 -18.03 -6.14
N VAL A 266 4.74 -17.36 -6.74
CA VAL A 266 5.19 -16.04 -6.30
C VAL A 266 4.09 -15.01 -6.42
N LEU A 267 3.44 -14.70 -5.33
CA LEU A 267 2.35 -13.76 -5.28
C LEU A 267 2.86 -12.30 -5.38
N VAL A 268 2.40 -11.60 -6.40
CA VAL A 268 2.73 -10.17 -6.66
C VAL A 268 1.46 -9.34 -6.59
N PHE A 269 1.50 -8.26 -5.81
CA PHE A 269 0.44 -7.25 -5.77
C PHE A 269 0.91 -6.03 -6.56
N ASP A 270 0.41 -5.88 -7.78
CA ASP A 270 0.81 -4.82 -8.70
C ASP A 270 -0.36 -3.84 -8.92
N PRO A 271 -0.27 -2.59 -8.44
CA PRO A 271 -1.35 -1.62 -8.62
C PRO A 271 -1.57 -1.21 -10.08
N THR A 272 -0.66 -1.56 -10.99
CA THR A 272 -0.84 -1.34 -12.43
C THR A 272 -1.64 -2.45 -13.12
N ARG A 273 -1.97 -3.52 -12.39
CA ARG A 273 -2.85 -4.58 -12.86
C ARG A 273 -4.30 -4.14 -12.68
N ILE A 274 -4.81 -3.46 -13.70
CA ILE A 274 -6.16 -2.92 -13.76
C ILE A 274 -7.04 -3.73 -14.72
N THR A 275 -8.35 -3.49 -14.67
CA THR A 275 -9.35 -4.07 -15.55
C THR A 275 -9.94 -3.00 -16.47
N PRO A 276 -10.63 -3.38 -17.57
CA PRO A 276 -11.44 -2.43 -18.34
C PRO A 276 -12.34 -1.58 -17.41
N GLY A 277 -12.55 -0.32 -17.75
CA GLY A 277 -13.26 0.64 -16.90
C GLY A 277 -12.38 1.37 -15.88
N ILE A 278 -11.09 1.03 -15.79
CA ILE A 278 -10.10 1.76 -14.97
C ILE A 278 -8.87 2.05 -15.82
N GLU A 279 -8.33 3.26 -15.73
CA GLU A 279 -7.07 3.68 -16.37
C GLU A 279 -6.06 4.14 -15.32
N LEU A 280 -4.77 3.98 -15.63
CA LEU A 280 -3.69 4.49 -14.81
C LEU A 280 -3.56 6.01 -15.01
N SER A 281 -3.15 6.71 -13.97
CA SER A 281 -2.70 8.11 -14.10
C SER A 281 -1.26 8.20 -14.60
N GLU A 282 -0.84 9.41 -15.00
CA GLU A 282 0.53 9.74 -15.41
C GLU A 282 1.50 9.89 -14.22
N ASP A 283 1.15 9.36 -13.06
CA ASP A 283 1.99 9.35 -11.87
C ASP A 283 3.28 8.56 -12.12
N PRO A 284 4.47 9.20 -12.09
CA PRO A 284 5.73 8.54 -12.44
C PRO A 284 6.09 7.41 -11.46
N VAL A 285 5.65 7.50 -10.19
CA VAL A 285 5.88 6.42 -9.22
C VAL A 285 4.99 5.22 -9.54
N LEU A 286 3.72 5.44 -9.93
CA LEU A 286 2.82 4.36 -10.37
C LEU A 286 3.36 3.65 -11.61
N GLN A 287 3.75 4.42 -12.63
CA GLN A 287 4.28 3.89 -13.88
C GLN A 287 5.58 3.07 -13.69
N PHE A 288 6.43 3.50 -12.74
CA PHE A 288 7.67 2.79 -12.43
C PHE A 288 7.45 1.45 -11.72
N ARG A 289 6.33 1.30 -10.97
CA ARG A 289 6.08 0.13 -10.11
C ARG A 289 6.08 -1.19 -10.87
N ARG A 290 5.46 -1.25 -12.05
CA ARG A 290 5.37 -2.49 -12.84
C ARG A 290 6.75 -3.11 -13.08
N ALA A 291 7.67 -2.33 -13.59
CA ALA A 291 9.03 -2.81 -13.90
C ALA A 291 9.84 -3.13 -12.62
N ALA A 292 9.69 -2.32 -11.56
CA ALA A 292 10.34 -2.57 -10.27
C ALA A 292 9.83 -3.86 -9.61
N TYR A 293 8.54 -4.17 -9.72
CA TYR A 293 7.98 -5.41 -9.19
C TYR A 293 8.44 -6.63 -9.96
N SER A 294 8.51 -6.55 -11.30
CA SER A 294 9.06 -7.63 -12.14
C SER A 294 10.50 -7.94 -11.76
N GLU A 295 11.33 -6.92 -11.57
CA GLU A 295 12.72 -7.08 -11.13
C GLU A 295 12.80 -7.71 -9.72
N SER A 296 11.97 -7.23 -8.77
CA SER A 296 11.93 -7.79 -7.42
C SER A 296 11.50 -9.27 -7.40
N VAL A 297 10.58 -9.66 -8.29
CA VAL A 297 10.15 -11.06 -8.45
C VAL A 297 11.29 -11.92 -8.99
N ALA A 298 11.91 -11.49 -10.08
CA ALA A 298 13.03 -12.23 -10.69
C ALA A 298 14.13 -12.54 -9.67
N ARG A 299 14.45 -11.58 -8.80
CA ARG A 299 15.46 -11.76 -7.74
C ARG A 299 15.02 -12.64 -6.56
N ARG A 300 13.71 -12.81 -6.35
CA ARG A 300 13.21 -13.76 -5.34
C ARG A 300 13.24 -15.19 -5.82
N MET A 301 13.12 -15.40 -7.13
CA MET A 301 13.12 -16.71 -7.76
C MET A 301 14.55 -17.21 -8.08
N ALA A 302 15.54 -16.30 -8.14
CA ALA A 302 16.95 -16.61 -8.29
C ALA A 302 17.63 -16.90 -6.94
#